data_80340c42a865cccff2ce9d22e40c5cc5
#
_entry.id   80340c42a865cccff2ce9d22e40c5cc5
#
_cell.length_a   1.000
_cell.length_b   1.000
_cell.length_c   1.000
_cell.angle_alpha   90.00
_cell.angle_beta   90.00
_cell.angle_gamma   90.00
#
_symmetry.space_group_name_H-M   'P 1'
#
loop_
_entity.id
_entity.type
_entity.pdbx_description
1 polymer ?
#
loop_
_entity_poly.entity_id
_entity_poly.type
_entity_poly.pdbx_seq_one_letter_code
_entity_poly.pdbx_strand_id
1 'polypeptide(L)'
;MLFRSTDNESYFFAELKRLKLIIDKLQSGEELFIILDEILKGTNSMDKQKGSFALIKQFMALQANGIIATHDLLLGTLIDLFPENICNYRFEADITDNELTFSYRLRPGVAQNMNACFLMKKMGIAVAD
;
A
#
# COMPACT_ATOMS: atom_id res chain seq x y z
N MET A 1 -18.79 -4.04 26.13
CA MET A 1 -17.69 -3.22 25.98
C MET A 1 -17.67 -2.54 24.67
N LEU A 2 -17.71 -1.32 24.79
CA LEU A 2 -17.82 -0.43 23.72
C LEU A 2 -16.60 -0.11 23.01
N PHE A 3 -15.58 -0.90 23.22
CA PHE A 3 -14.30 -0.38 22.97
C PHE A 3 -13.79 -0.63 21.59
N ARG A 4 -14.44 -1.45 20.79
CA ARG A 4 -13.89 -1.76 19.46
C ARG A 4 -13.86 -0.59 18.51
N SER A 5 -14.95 0.17 18.40
CA SER A 5 -14.90 1.34 17.55
C SER A 5 -14.01 2.41 18.15
N THR A 6 -13.97 2.54 19.46
CA THR A 6 -13.06 3.46 20.13
C THR A 6 -11.61 3.03 19.93
N ASP A 7 -11.33 1.73 20.02
CA ASP A 7 -10.00 1.20 19.78
C ASP A 7 -9.55 1.44 18.33
N ASN A 8 -10.44 1.24 17.36
CA ASN A 8 -10.14 1.50 15.97
C ASN A 8 -9.88 2.99 15.70
N GLU A 9 -10.67 3.85 16.30
CA GLU A 9 -10.47 5.30 16.21
C GLU A 9 -9.15 5.70 16.84
N SER A 10 -8.83 5.15 18.00
CA SER A 10 -7.56 5.42 18.67
C SER A 10 -6.37 4.92 17.86
N TYR A 11 -6.51 3.77 17.25
CA TYR A 11 -5.48 3.20 16.40
C TYR A 11 -5.23 4.07 15.18
N PHE A 12 -6.29 4.49 14.50
CA PHE A 12 -6.19 5.34 13.34
C PHE A 12 -5.61 6.71 13.70
N PHE A 13 -6.06 7.27 14.83
CA PHE A 13 -5.54 8.55 15.29
C PHE A 13 -4.05 8.46 15.61
N ALA A 14 -3.61 7.35 16.20
CA ALA A 14 -2.18 7.11 16.46
C ALA A 14 -1.38 7.04 15.16
N GLU A 15 -1.94 6.40 14.14
CA GLU A 15 -1.31 6.34 12.83
C GLU A 15 -1.15 7.74 12.23
N LEU A 16 -2.21 8.56 12.30
CA LEU A 16 -2.17 9.93 11.80
C LEU A 16 -1.11 10.77 12.53
N LYS A 17 -0.98 10.59 13.83
CA LYS A 17 0.04 11.29 14.61
C LYS A 17 1.46 10.93 14.13
N ARG A 18 1.69 9.67 13.84
CA ARG A 18 2.99 9.23 13.34
C ARG A 18 3.29 9.80 11.96
N LEU A 19 2.29 9.80 11.08
CA LEU A 19 2.45 10.40 9.76
C LEU A 19 2.71 11.90 9.85
N LYS A 20 2.01 12.58 10.75
CA LYS A 20 2.22 14.00 11.00
C LYS A 20 3.63 14.28 11.51
N LEU A 21 4.14 13.43 12.39
CA LEU A 21 5.51 13.55 12.88
C LEU A 21 6.52 13.45 11.72
N ILE A 22 6.32 12.51 10.82
CA ILE A 22 7.18 12.35 9.64
C ILE A 22 7.12 13.61 8.78
N ILE A 23 5.92 14.12 8.52
CA ILE A 23 5.72 15.32 7.73
C ILE A 23 6.42 16.52 8.38
N ASP A 24 6.26 16.70 9.68
CA ASP A 24 6.89 17.80 10.41
C ASP A 24 8.42 17.73 10.31
N LYS A 25 8.98 16.54 10.41
CA LYS A 25 10.42 16.35 10.27
C LYS A 25 10.90 16.67 8.86
N LEU A 26 10.15 16.25 7.84
CA LEU A 26 10.49 16.58 6.46
C LEU A 26 10.41 18.09 6.21
N GLN A 27 9.39 18.73 6.77
CA GLN A 27 9.23 20.18 6.63
C GLN A 27 10.34 20.95 7.32
N SER A 28 10.92 20.39 8.37
CA SER A 28 12.04 21.03 9.08
C SER A 28 13.38 20.82 8.37
N GLY A 29 13.41 20.10 7.27
CA GLY A 29 14.63 19.86 6.49
C GLY A 29 15.41 18.63 6.88
N GLU A 30 14.87 17.77 7.77
CA GLU A 30 15.54 16.52 8.09
C GLU A 30 15.53 15.57 6.90
N GLU A 31 16.62 14.88 6.69
CA GLU A 31 16.70 13.82 5.68
C GLU A 31 16.20 12.53 6.31
N LEU A 32 15.14 11.96 5.73
CA LEU A 32 14.55 10.72 6.20
C LEU A 32 14.44 9.73 5.06
N PHE A 33 14.67 8.46 5.38
CA PHE A 33 14.25 7.36 4.52
C PHE A 33 13.03 6.73 5.18
N ILE A 34 11.89 6.80 4.51
CA ILE A 34 10.59 6.43 5.07
C ILE A 34 10.23 5.02 4.64
N ILE A 35 9.84 4.19 5.59
CA ILE A 35 9.34 2.84 5.30
C ILE A 35 7.96 2.73 5.90
N LEU A 36 6.95 2.53 5.05
CA LEU A 36 5.56 2.40 5.47
C LEU A 36 5.00 1.08 4.95
N ASP A 37 4.41 0.31 5.86
CA ASP A 37 3.77 -0.96 5.52
C ASP A 37 2.27 -0.77 5.63
N GLU A 38 1.61 -0.53 4.51
CA GLU A 38 0.22 -0.12 4.41
C GLU A 38 -0.06 1.17 5.17
N ILE A 39 -0.70 2.10 4.54
CA ILE A 39 -1.05 3.38 5.17
C ILE A 39 -2.55 3.50 5.33
N LEU A 40 -2.96 4.25 6.36
CA LEU A 40 -4.35 4.55 6.64
C LEU A 40 -5.21 3.30 6.82
N LYS A 41 -4.70 2.36 7.63
CA LYS A 41 -5.36 1.07 7.87
C LYS A 41 -6.67 1.19 8.64
N GLY A 42 -6.82 2.20 9.46
CA GLY A 42 -7.92 2.30 10.40
C GLY A 42 -9.15 3.01 9.88
N THR A 43 -9.26 3.24 8.57
CA THR A 43 -10.42 3.92 8.01
C THR A 43 -11.03 3.11 6.86
N ASN A 44 -12.17 3.57 6.34
CA ASN A 44 -12.86 2.89 5.24
C ASN A 44 -12.07 3.01 3.94
N SER A 45 -12.43 2.17 2.97
CA SER A 45 -11.67 2.05 1.73
C SER A 45 -11.63 3.32 0.89
N MET A 46 -12.73 4.09 0.88
CA MET A 46 -12.78 5.32 0.09
C MET A 46 -11.88 6.40 0.69
N ASP A 47 -11.96 6.61 2.00
CA ASP A 47 -11.11 7.57 2.68
C ASP A 47 -9.65 7.14 2.66
N LYS A 48 -9.41 5.84 2.79
CA LYS A 48 -8.06 5.29 2.69
C LYS A 48 -7.45 5.61 1.34
N GLN A 49 -8.19 5.41 0.26
CA GLN A 49 -7.68 5.65 -1.09
C GLN A 49 -7.40 7.14 -1.31
N LYS A 50 -8.37 7.99 -1.02
CA LYS A 50 -8.20 9.44 -1.18
C LYS A 50 -7.06 9.98 -0.32
N GLY A 51 -7.02 9.55 0.93
CA GLY A 51 -5.98 9.97 1.87
C GLY A 51 -4.60 9.50 1.46
N SER A 52 -4.50 8.27 0.97
CA SER A 52 -3.22 7.71 0.52
C SER A 52 -2.67 8.48 -0.68
N PHE A 53 -3.52 8.78 -1.66
CA PHE A 53 -3.11 9.60 -2.80
C PHE A 53 -2.61 10.97 -2.34
N ALA A 54 -3.38 11.63 -1.46
CA ALA A 54 -3.01 12.95 -0.96
C ALA A 54 -1.70 12.92 -0.19
N LEU A 55 -1.52 11.90 0.65
CA LEU A 55 -0.32 11.75 1.45
C LEU A 55 0.92 11.55 0.59
N ILE A 56 0.84 10.68 -0.42
CA ILE A 56 1.97 10.43 -1.30
C ILE A 56 2.32 11.68 -2.11
N LYS A 57 1.31 12.42 -2.58
CA LYS A 57 1.55 13.69 -3.25
C LYS A 57 2.27 14.69 -2.33
N GLN A 58 1.90 14.71 -1.06
CA GLN A 58 2.57 15.56 -0.08
C GLN A 58 4.02 15.13 0.13
N PHE A 59 4.27 13.83 0.20
CA PHE A 59 5.64 13.31 0.28
C PHE A 59 6.46 13.71 -0.94
N MET A 60 5.87 13.69 -2.13
CA MET A 60 6.56 14.13 -3.33
C MET A 60 6.89 15.62 -3.28
N ALA A 61 5.95 16.44 -2.82
CA ALA A 61 6.18 17.88 -2.66
C ALA A 61 7.29 18.17 -1.65
N LEU A 62 7.44 17.32 -0.64
CA LEU A 62 8.47 17.44 0.38
C LEU A 62 9.78 16.74 0.00
N GLN A 63 9.84 16.17 -1.19
CA GLN A 63 11.02 15.45 -1.68
C GLN A 63 11.43 14.29 -0.78
N ALA A 64 10.44 13.57 -0.28
CA ALA A 64 10.67 12.41 0.58
C ALA A 64 11.25 11.25 -0.21
N ASN A 65 12.02 10.42 0.46
CA ASN A 65 12.55 9.18 -0.10
C ASN A 65 12.09 8.02 0.77
N GLY A 66 11.68 6.93 0.14
CA GLY A 66 11.25 5.78 0.92
C GLY A 66 10.55 4.71 0.11
N ILE A 67 9.97 3.79 0.84
CA ILE A 67 9.27 2.63 0.30
C ILE A 67 7.92 2.52 0.99
N ILE A 68 6.87 2.30 0.21
CA ILE A 68 5.53 2.02 0.73
C ILE A 68 5.09 0.65 0.20
N ALA A 69 4.80 -0.27 1.11
CA ALA A 69 4.21 -1.55 0.77
C ALA A 69 2.69 -1.41 0.84
N THR A 70 1.99 -1.88 -0.17
CA THR A 70 0.54 -1.75 -0.22
C THR A 70 -0.09 -2.84 -1.07
N HIS A 71 -1.36 -3.14 -0.78
CA HIS A 71 -2.19 -4.00 -1.61
C HIS A 71 -3.10 -3.18 -2.53
N ASP A 72 -3.08 -1.86 -2.42
CA ASP A 72 -3.93 -1.00 -3.24
C ASP A 72 -3.29 -0.76 -4.59
N LEU A 73 -3.76 -1.47 -5.60
CA LEU A 73 -3.22 -1.38 -6.94
C LEU A 73 -3.40 -0.01 -7.57
N LEU A 74 -4.41 0.75 -7.13
CA LEU A 74 -4.65 2.08 -7.66
C LEU A 74 -3.56 3.06 -7.26
N LEU A 75 -2.87 2.84 -6.15
CA LEU A 75 -1.72 3.68 -5.80
C LEU A 75 -0.61 3.58 -6.84
N GLY A 76 -0.56 2.49 -7.58
CA GLY A 76 0.41 2.34 -8.67
C GLY A 76 0.24 3.37 -9.78
N THR A 77 -0.94 3.96 -9.92
CA THR A 77 -1.18 4.98 -10.95
C THR A 77 -0.47 6.30 -10.66
N LEU A 78 0.03 6.50 -9.45
CA LEU A 78 0.78 7.70 -9.11
C LEU A 78 2.08 7.84 -9.90
N ILE A 79 2.60 6.75 -10.46
CA ILE A 79 3.77 6.83 -11.35
C ILE A 79 3.49 7.71 -12.56
N ASP A 80 2.23 7.78 -13.01
CA ASP A 80 1.85 8.60 -14.16
C ASP A 80 1.98 10.09 -13.84
N LEU A 81 1.80 10.47 -12.57
CA LEU A 81 1.95 11.86 -12.12
C LEU A 81 3.39 12.20 -11.78
N PHE A 82 4.15 11.22 -11.34
CA PHE A 82 5.52 11.42 -10.88
C PHE A 82 6.47 10.39 -11.51
N PRO A 83 6.56 10.35 -12.85
CA PRO A 83 7.28 9.27 -13.52
C PRO A 83 8.78 9.23 -13.24
N GLU A 84 9.37 10.35 -12.83
CA GLU A 84 10.79 10.39 -12.52
C GLU A 84 11.08 10.12 -11.04
N ASN A 85 10.05 10.11 -10.20
CA ASN A 85 10.20 10.05 -8.75
C ASN A 85 9.62 8.80 -8.13
N ILE A 86 8.65 8.16 -8.81
CA ILE A 86 7.97 6.97 -8.29
C ILE A 86 8.26 5.78 -9.19
N CYS A 87 8.65 4.66 -8.58
CA CYS A 87 8.80 3.38 -9.25
C CYS A 87 7.89 2.37 -8.58
N ASN A 88 7.27 1.52 -9.37
CA ASN A 88 6.44 0.43 -8.85
C ASN A 88 7.18 -0.89 -8.99
N TYR A 89 7.09 -1.69 -7.94
CA TYR A 89 7.66 -3.04 -7.92
C TYR A 89 6.65 -3.99 -7.32
N ARG A 90 6.80 -5.26 -7.60
CA ARG A 90 5.91 -6.29 -7.09
C ARG A 90 6.66 -7.56 -6.73
N PHE A 91 6.08 -8.29 -5.79
CA PHE A 91 6.33 -9.72 -5.60
C PHE A 91 5.07 -10.42 -6.03
N GLU A 92 5.18 -11.39 -6.88
CA GLU A 92 4.03 -12.01 -7.48
C GLU A 92 4.25 -13.51 -7.57
N ALA A 93 3.21 -14.29 -7.27
CA ALA A 93 3.23 -15.72 -7.52
C ALA A 93 2.94 -15.98 -8.99
N ASP A 94 3.59 -16.98 -9.55
CA ASP A 94 3.32 -17.44 -10.91
C ASP A 94 2.49 -18.72 -10.86
N ILE A 95 1.65 -18.92 -11.86
CA ILE A 95 0.88 -20.14 -12.02
C ILE A 95 1.55 -20.96 -13.11
N THR A 96 2.15 -22.09 -12.71
CA THR A 96 2.86 -22.97 -13.62
C THR A 96 2.36 -24.39 -13.40
N ASP A 97 1.93 -25.04 -14.47
CA ASP A 97 1.40 -26.43 -14.40
C ASP A 97 0.27 -26.58 -13.37
N ASN A 98 -0.63 -25.59 -13.36
CA ASN A 98 -1.77 -25.54 -12.43
C ASN A 98 -1.37 -25.52 -10.97
N GLU A 99 -0.17 -24.99 -10.67
CA GLU A 99 0.34 -24.80 -9.33
C GLU A 99 0.86 -23.38 -9.14
N LEU A 100 0.75 -22.86 -7.91
CA LEU A 100 1.34 -21.59 -7.55
C LEU A 100 2.81 -21.79 -7.20
N THR A 101 3.65 -20.96 -7.80
CA THR A 101 5.08 -20.94 -7.49
C THR A 101 5.50 -19.53 -7.13
N PHE A 102 6.43 -19.41 -6.18
CA PHE A 102 6.93 -18.12 -5.72
C PHE A 102 8.42 -18.04 -5.98
N SER A 103 8.81 -17.07 -6.81
CA SER A 103 10.23 -16.83 -7.08
C SER A 103 10.88 -15.94 -6.02
N TYR A 104 10.09 -15.22 -5.23
CA TYR A 104 10.53 -14.22 -4.24
C TYR A 104 11.41 -13.14 -4.86
N ARG A 105 11.23 -12.88 -6.14
CA ARG A 105 11.97 -11.84 -6.85
C ARG A 105 11.18 -10.57 -6.92
N LEU A 106 11.85 -9.46 -6.70
CA LEU A 106 11.28 -8.14 -6.92
C LEU A 106 11.28 -7.86 -8.42
N ARG A 107 10.10 -7.58 -8.96
CA ARG A 107 9.91 -7.31 -10.39
C ARG A 107 9.35 -5.91 -10.60
N PRO A 108 9.69 -5.23 -11.69
CA PRO A 108 9.07 -3.93 -11.99
C PRO A 108 7.58 -4.05 -12.25
N GLY A 109 6.85 -3.03 -11.86
CA GLY A 109 5.42 -2.93 -12.16
C GLY A 109 4.51 -3.32 -11.02
N VAL A 110 3.21 -3.22 -11.28
CA VAL A 110 2.16 -3.49 -10.30
C VAL A 110 1.72 -4.95 -10.43
N ALA A 111 1.40 -5.60 -9.30
CA ALA A 111 0.93 -6.97 -9.28
C ALA A 111 -0.38 -7.10 -10.07
N GLN A 112 -0.49 -8.15 -10.88
CA GLN A 112 -1.62 -8.36 -11.76
C GLN A 112 -2.30 -9.72 -11.60
N ASN A 113 -1.66 -10.68 -10.92
CA ASN A 113 -2.18 -12.02 -10.81
C ASN A 113 -3.24 -12.11 -9.70
N MET A 114 -4.34 -12.77 -10.02
CA MET A 114 -5.44 -12.99 -9.08
C MET A 114 -5.27 -14.32 -8.35
N ASN A 115 -4.23 -14.40 -7.53
CA ASN A 115 -3.84 -15.65 -6.87
C ASN A 115 -4.90 -16.18 -5.90
N ALA A 116 -5.62 -15.30 -5.23
CA ALA A 116 -6.68 -15.71 -4.31
C ALA A 116 -7.80 -16.44 -5.04
N CYS A 117 -8.23 -15.92 -6.19
CA CYS A 117 -9.26 -16.55 -7.00
C CYS A 117 -8.80 -17.90 -7.54
N PHE A 118 -7.56 -17.99 -7.97
CA PHE A 118 -6.98 -19.24 -8.43
C PHE A 118 -6.99 -20.29 -7.32
N LEU A 119 -6.56 -19.93 -6.13
CA LEU A 119 -6.55 -20.84 -4.98
C LEU A 119 -7.96 -21.29 -4.59
N MET A 120 -8.91 -20.35 -4.57
CA MET A 120 -10.29 -20.68 -4.27
C MET A 120 -10.85 -21.69 -5.26
N LYS A 121 -10.63 -21.45 -6.53
CA LYS A 121 -11.10 -22.35 -7.58
C LYS A 121 -10.46 -23.73 -7.47
N LYS A 122 -9.16 -23.78 -7.19
CA LYS A 122 -8.44 -25.03 -7.02
C LYS A 122 -8.95 -25.84 -5.83
N MET A 123 -9.38 -25.15 -4.77
CA MET A 123 -9.93 -25.79 -3.57
C MET A 123 -11.42 -26.14 -3.71
N GLY A 124 -12.03 -25.89 -4.86
CA GLY A 124 -13.43 -26.18 -5.06
C GLY A 124 -14.40 -25.13 -4.54
N ILE A 125 -13.88 -23.96 -4.20
CA ILE A 125 -14.70 -22.83 -3.76
C ILE A 125 -15.17 -22.09 -4.99
N ALA A 126 -16.48 -21.87 -5.10
CA ALA A 126 -17.08 -21.19 -6.26
C ALA A 126 -16.54 -19.77 -6.40
N VAL A 127 -16.07 -19.43 -7.61
CA VAL A 127 -15.60 -18.10 -7.94
C VAL A 127 -16.32 -17.65 -9.20
N ALA A 128 -16.84 -16.43 -9.17
CA ALA A 128 -17.48 -15.85 -10.35
C ALA A 128 -16.42 -15.59 -11.43
N ASP A 129 -16.75 -15.91 -12.64
CA ASP A 129 -15.84 -15.69 -13.78
C ASP A 129 -15.84 -14.23 -14.22
#